data_4fa6548d55a6179186f0c5a9f4f77c57
#
_entry.id   4fa6548d55a6179186f0c5a9f4f77c57
#
_cell.length_a   1.000
_cell.length_b   1.000
_cell.length_c   1.000
_cell.angle_alpha   90.00
_cell.angle_beta   90.00
_cell.angle_gamma   90.00
#
_symmetry.space_group_name_H-M   'P 1'
#
loop_
_entity.id
_entity.type
_entity.pdbx_description
1 polymer ?
#
loop_
_entity_poly.entity_id
_entity_poly.type
_entity_poly.pdbx_seq_one_letter_code
_entity_poly.pdbx_strand_id
1 'polypeptide(L)'
;LGDADAASSGSSEEVKELSEEDKKKAFPFQNPWKKLAIVLGGPGFNYLFAIIVFTLMFAFLGKFSFPPVVGEVVAGGAADKAGIVKADRILSINGHEVESFSEITTEISLTTGGVAEVKLDRAGEVMELSVPLEMMKVEANGQTTERPMLGIKSMNTMELDHERMSLPDAFVEACSETWRITEGTLRGVG
;
A
#
# COMPACT_ATOMS: atom_id res chain seq x y z
N LEU A 1 -30.77 28.94 8.96
CA LEU A 1 -30.67 28.73 7.52
C LEU A 1 -29.92 29.91 6.90
N GLY A 2 -28.59 29.99 6.97
CA GLY A 2 -27.86 31.12 6.42
C GLY A 2 -26.36 31.12 6.67
N ASP A 3 -25.78 30.09 7.33
CA ASP A 3 -24.38 30.13 7.76
C ASP A 3 -23.37 29.45 6.82
N ALA A 4 -23.82 28.87 5.71
CA ALA A 4 -22.91 28.15 4.82
C ALA A 4 -22.17 29.08 3.82
N ASP A 5 -22.69 30.25 3.51
CA ASP A 5 -22.13 31.12 2.46
C ASP A 5 -21.15 32.18 2.94
N ALA A 6 -21.13 32.49 4.23
CA ALA A 6 -20.19 33.48 4.79
C ALA A 6 -18.73 33.07 4.81
N ALA A 7 -18.43 31.77 4.60
CA ALA A 7 -17.07 31.26 4.64
C ALA A 7 -16.32 31.32 3.29
N SER A 8 -17.04 31.45 2.16
CA SER A 8 -16.41 31.33 0.83
C SER A 8 -16.40 32.62 0.00
N SER A 9 -17.17 33.65 0.36
CA SER A 9 -17.28 34.88 -0.46
C SER A 9 -17.55 36.17 0.33
N GLY A 10 -17.13 36.24 1.59
CA GLY A 10 -17.28 37.46 2.38
C GLY A 10 -16.49 38.61 1.76
N SER A 11 -17.17 39.49 1.02
CA SER A 11 -16.61 40.77 0.63
C SER A 11 -16.25 41.56 1.90
N SER A 12 -15.18 42.31 1.83
CA SER A 12 -14.62 43.09 2.96
C SER A 12 -15.62 44.07 3.61
N GLU A 13 -16.80 44.25 3.05
CA GLU A 13 -17.86 45.14 3.52
C GLU A 13 -18.82 44.45 4.49
N GLU A 14 -19.18 43.16 4.27
CA GLU A 14 -20.06 42.43 5.20
C GLU A 14 -19.40 42.13 6.55
N VAL A 15 -18.07 42.03 6.57
CA VAL A 15 -17.31 41.80 7.81
C VAL A 15 -17.31 43.01 8.75
N LYS A 16 -17.60 44.22 8.24
CA LYS A 16 -17.64 45.45 9.05
C LYS A 16 -18.93 45.63 9.89
N GLU A 17 -20.02 44.95 9.54
CA GLU A 17 -21.30 45.07 10.24
C GLU A 17 -21.49 44.02 11.35
N LEU A 18 -20.59 43.05 11.51
CA LEU A 18 -20.73 42.03 12.55
C LEU A 18 -20.55 42.63 13.95
N SER A 19 -21.40 42.20 14.88
CA SER A 19 -21.23 42.50 16.30
C SER A 19 -19.88 42.01 16.80
N GLU A 20 -19.31 42.68 17.83
CA GLU A 20 -18.04 42.28 18.44
C GLU A 20 -18.02 40.82 18.96
N GLU A 21 -19.17 40.28 19.35
CA GLU A 21 -19.34 38.89 19.72
C GLU A 21 -19.31 37.94 18.50
N ASP A 22 -19.90 38.36 17.39
CA ASP A 22 -19.92 37.59 16.14
C ASP A 22 -18.56 37.60 15.44
N LYS A 23 -17.84 38.73 15.52
CA LYS A 23 -16.44 38.80 15.05
C LYS A 23 -15.55 37.81 15.74
N LYS A 24 -15.72 37.60 17.07
CA LYS A 24 -14.93 36.59 17.83
C LYS A 24 -15.23 35.15 17.42
N LYS A 25 -16.40 34.89 16.84
CA LYS A 25 -16.81 33.56 16.36
C LYS A 25 -16.49 33.34 14.87
N ALA A 26 -16.36 34.42 14.09
CA ALA A 26 -16.10 34.34 12.67
C ALA A 26 -14.69 33.81 12.36
N PHE A 27 -14.59 32.90 11.39
CA PHE A 27 -13.36 32.22 11.01
C PHE A 27 -12.15 33.16 10.78
N PRO A 28 -12.28 34.35 10.12
CA PRO A 28 -11.15 35.25 9.86
C PRO A 28 -10.47 35.77 11.14
N PHE A 29 -11.21 35.87 12.25
CA PHE A 29 -10.72 36.44 13.51
C PHE A 29 -10.34 35.39 14.56
N GLN A 30 -10.44 34.10 14.22
CA GLN A 30 -10.05 33.02 15.12
C GLN A 30 -8.52 32.91 15.23
N ASN A 31 -8.08 32.44 16.39
CA ASN A 31 -6.67 32.10 16.63
C ASN A 31 -6.17 31.14 15.52
N PRO A 32 -4.95 31.33 14.97
CA PRO A 32 -4.36 30.48 13.94
C PRO A 32 -4.46 28.98 14.22
N TRP A 33 -4.31 28.58 15.46
CA TRP A 33 -4.47 27.17 15.90
C TRP A 33 -5.89 26.66 15.75
N LYS A 34 -6.92 27.49 16.02
CA LYS A 34 -8.31 27.12 15.81
C LYS A 34 -8.65 27.03 14.32
N LYS A 35 -8.13 27.95 13.50
CA LYS A 35 -8.27 27.88 12.04
C LYS A 35 -7.66 26.59 11.48
N LEU A 36 -6.46 26.24 11.92
CA LEU A 36 -5.79 25.01 11.55
C LEU A 36 -6.62 23.78 11.97
N ALA A 37 -7.14 23.78 13.19
CA ALA A 37 -7.98 22.68 13.69
C ALA A 37 -9.27 22.51 12.89
N ILE A 38 -9.92 23.61 12.47
CA ILE A 38 -11.13 23.56 11.65
C ILE A 38 -10.82 23.03 10.25
N VAL A 39 -9.75 23.52 9.61
CA VAL A 39 -9.34 23.10 8.26
C VAL A 39 -8.87 21.63 8.26
N LEU A 40 -8.09 21.23 9.26
CA LEU A 40 -7.62 19.84 9.38
C LEU A 40 -8.68 18.90 9.95
N GLY A 41 -9.73 19.42 10.57
CA GLY A 41 -10.79 18.61 11.17
C GLY A 41 -11.49 17.71 10.16
N GLY A 42 -11.82 18.21 8.99
CA GLY A 42 -12.46 17.44 7.92
C GLY A 42 -11.58 16.29 7.41
N PRO A 43 -10.41 16.58 6.85
CA PRO A 43 -9.46 15.54 6.42
C PRO A 43 -9.05 14.61 7.56
N GLY A 44 -8.74 15.16 8.75
CA GLY A 44 -8.34 14.36 9.92
C GLY A 44 -9.40 13.36 10.36
N PHE A 45 -10.68 13.76 10.32
CA PHE A 45 -11.78 12.85 10.64
C PHE A 45 -11.92 11.73 9.59
N ASN A 46 -11.73 12.05 8.31
CA ASN A 46 -11.73 11.04 7.25
C ASN A 46 -10.61 10.00 7.45
N TYR A 47 -9.40 10.45 7.82
CA TYR A 47 -8.29 9.54 8.14
C TYR A 47 -8.60 8.66 9.34
N LEU A 48 -9.11 9.25 10.42
CA LEU A 48 -9.51 8.50 11.61
C LEU A 48 -10.57 7.44 11.27
N PHE A 49 -11.58 7.84 10.50
CA PHE A 49 -12.64 6.93 10.06
C PHE A 49 -12.08 5.78 9.19
N ALA A 50 -11.21 6.08 8.23
CA ALA A 50 -10.56 5.08 7.40
C ALA A 50 -9.75 4.07 8.24
N ILE A 51 -8.96 4.56 9.20
CA ILE A 51 -8.17 3.69 10.10
C ILE A 51 -9.09 2.78 10.92
N ILE A 52 -10.20 3.29 11.45
CA ILE A 52 -11.16 2.47 12.20
C ILE A 52 -11.76 1.39 11.30
N VAL A 53 -12.22 1.75 10.10
CA VAL A 53 -12.82 0.81 9.16
C VAL A 53 -11.83 -0.26 8.73
N PHE A 54 -10.60 0.11 8.37
CA PHE A 54 -9.55 -0.85 8.02
C PHE A 54 -9.17 -1.73 9.20
N THR A 55 -9.06 -1.18 10.42
CA THR A 55 -8.79 -1.99 11.61
C THR A 55 -9.85 -3.07 11.82
N LEU A 56 -11.12 -2.70 11.72
CA LEU A 56 -12.22 -3.67 11.83
C LEU A 56 -12.18 -4.68 10.69
N MET A 57 -11.91 -4.23 9.47
CA MET A 57 -11.80 -5.10 8.29
C MET A 57 -10.69 -6.13 8.48
N PHE A 58 -9.48 -5.72 8.84
CA PHE A 58 -8.34 -6.61 9.06
C PHE A 58 -8.54 -7.53 10.27
N ALA A 59 -9.18 -7.05 11.34
CA ALA A 59 -9.46 -7.88 12.51
C ALA A 59 -10.50 -8.97 12.26
N PHE A 60 -11.52 -8.70 11.41
CA PHE A 60 -12.61 -9.65 11.17
C PHE A 60 -12.45 -10.47 9.90
N LEU A 61 -11.95 -9.87 8.81
CA LEU A 61 -11.80 -10.52 7.51
C LEU A 61 -10.36 -10.99 7.23
N GLY A 62 -9.35 -10.47 7.96
CA GLY A 62 -7.95 -10.72 7.65
C GLY A 62 -7.44 -9.86 6.49
N LYS A 63 -6.19 -10.10 6.09
CA LYS A 63 -5.55 -9.43 4.95
C LYS A 63 -5.75 -10.24 3.68
N PHE A 64 -6.17 -9.58 2.60
CA PHE A 64 -6.18 -10.21 1.29
C PHE A 64 -4.75 -10.31 0.77
N SER A 65 -4.23 -11.52 0.65
CA SER A 65 -2.91 -11.79 0.15
C SER A 65 -2.96 -12.87 -0.93
N PHE A 66 -2.12 -12.77 -1.93
CA PHE A 66 -1.86 -13.90 -2.82
C PHE A 66 -0.76 -14.75 -2.19
N PRO A 67 -0.99 -16.05 -1.99
CA PRO A 67 0.02 -16.92 -1.41
C PRO A 67 1.30 -16.92 -2.29
N PRO A 68 2.48 -17.15 -1.70
CA PRO A 68 3.75 -17.16 -2.42
C PRO A 68 3.93 -18.45 -3.23
N VAL A 69 2.89 -18.82 -4.00
CA VAL A 69 2.84 -20.04 -4.81
C VAL A 69 2.91 -19.69 -6.29
N VAL A 70 3.78 -20.39 -7.00
CA VAL A 70 3.97 -20.22 -8.45
C VAL A 70 2.77 -20.75 -9.21
N GLY A 71 2.02 -19.87 -9.85
CA GLY A 71 0.87 -20.22 -10.70
C GLY A 71 1.27 -20.56 -12.13
N GLU A 72 2.17 -19.79 -12.70
CA GLU A 72 2.70 -19.98 -14.05
C GLU A 72 4.16 -19.54 -14.10
N VAL A 73 4.97 -20.27 -14.86
CA VAL A 73 6.36 -19.90 -15.15
C VAL A 73 6.46 -19.44 -16.60
N VAL A 74 7.11 -18.32 -16.82
CA VAL A 74 7.33 -17.77 -18.15
C VAL A 74 8.40 -18.62 -18.86
N ALA A 75 8.03 -19.26 -19.95
CA ALA A 75 8.92 -20.11 -20.72
C ALA A 75 10.17 -19.34 -21.20
N GLY A 76 11.34 -19.91 -20.93
CA GLY A 76 12.65 -19.31 -21.23
C GLY A 76 13.09 -18.20 -20.26
N GLY A 77 12.27 -17.84 -19.27
CA GLY A 77 12.62 -16.87 -18.22
C GLY A 77 13.59 -17.41 -17.17
N ALA A 78 14.00 -16.55 -16.25
CA ALA A 78 14.98 -16.90 -15.20
C ALA A 78 14.51 -18.07 -14.34
N ALA A 79 13.26 -18.10 -13.91
CA ALA A 79 12.66 -19.17 -13.13
C ALA A 79 12.63 -20.50 -13.88
N ASP A 80 12.27 -20.48 -15.18
CA ASP A 80 12.23 -21.68 -16.03
C ASP A 80 13.63 -22.30 -16.17
N LYS A 81 14.62 -21.46 -16.47
CA LYS A 81 16.02 -21.89 -16.58
C LYS A 81 16.60 -22.43 -15.26
N ALA A 82 16.14 -21.92 -14.13
CA ALA A 82 16.52 -22.40 -12.80
C ALA A 82 15.75 -23.64 -12.37
N GLY A 83 14.73 -24.08 -13.13
CA GLY A 83 13.95 -25.28 -12.83
C GLY A 83 12.85 -25.06 -11.82
N ILE A 84 12.40 -23.82 -11.59
CA ILE A 84 11.18 -23.52 -10.84
C ILE A 84 9.97 -23.98 -11.67
N VAL A 85 9.00 -24.62 -11.04
CA VAL A 85 7.82 -25.14 -11.71
C VAL A 85 6.53 -24.61 -11.07
N LYS A 86 5.41 -24.80 -11.77
CA LYS A 86 4.09 -24.49 -11.24
C LYS A 86 3.83 -25.28 -9.94
N ALA A 87 3.18 -24.64 -8.99
CA ALA A 87 2.85 -25.10 -7.64
C ALA A 87 4.04 -25.15 -6.66
N ASP A 88 5.24 -24.71 -7.03
CA ASP A 88 6.31 -24.45 -6.06
C ASP A 88 5.86 -23.33 -5.11
N ARG A 89 6.05 -23.53 -3.80
CA ARG A 89 5.85 -22.49 -2.80
C ARG A 89 7.17 -21.85 -2.45
N ILE A 90 7.29 -20.55 -2.70
CA ILE A 90 8.52 -19.80 -2.35
C ILE A 90 8.48 -19.53 -0.84
N LEU A 91 9.55 -19.90 -0.15
CA LEU A 91 9.70 -19.73 1.31
C LEU A 91 10.55 -18.50 1.64
N SER A 92 11.62 -18.28 0.90
CA SER A 92 12.46 -17.11 1.11
C SER A 92 13.23 -16.72 -0.16
N ILE A 93 13.64 -15.43 -0.22
CA ILE A 93 14.49 -14.87 -1.26
C ILE A 93 15.65 -14.15 -0.60
N ASN A 94 16.88 -14.50 -0.96
CA ASN A 94 18.12 -13.95 -0.37
C ASN A 94 18.15 -14.05 1.17
N GLY A 95 17.53 -15.09 1.73
CA GLY A 95 17.41 -15.30 3.17
C GLY A 95 16.27 -14.55 3.87
N HIS A 96 15.52 -13.71 3.16
CA HIS A 96 14.31 -13.05 3.67
C HIS A 96 13.08 -13.94 3.42
N GLU A 97 12.38 -14.31 4.48
CA GLU A 97 11.13 -15.07 4.39
C GLU A 97 10.07 -14.28 3.65
N VAL A 98 9.26 -14.95 2.83
CA VAL A 98 8.16 -14.34 2.08
C VAL A 98 6.85 -15.08 2.39
N GLU A 99 5.85 -14.31 2.77
CA GLU A 99 4.50 -14.81 3.11
C GLU A 99 3.50 -14.52 1.99
N SER A 100 3.84 -13.61 1.08
CA SER A 100 2.97 -13.20 -0.02
C SER A 100 3.71 -13.11 -1.37
N PHE A 101 2.96 -13.22 -2.46
CA PHE A 101 3.50 -13.04 -3.81
C PHE A 101 4.01 -11.60 -4.05
N SER A 102 3.42 -10.62 -3.38
CA SER A 102 3.87 -9.22 -3.47
C SER A 102 5.25 -9.03 -2.84
N GLU A 103 5.56 -9.77 -1.76
CA GLU A 103 6.89 -9.75 -1.14
C GLU A 103 7.94 -10.37 -2.04
N ILE A 104 7.61 -11.47 -2.76
CA ILE A 104 8.49 -12.03 -3.78
C ILE A 104 8.89 -10.94 -4.79
N THR A 105 7.92 -10.20 -5.30
CA THR A 105 8.18 -9.13 -6.28
C THR A 105 9.04 -8.01 -5.69
N THR A 106 8.83 -7.67 -4.43
CA THR A 106 9.60 -6.66 -3.71
C THR A 106 11.04 -7.10 -3.52
N GLU A 107 11.27 -8.31 -2.98
CA GLU A 107 12.61 -8.85 -2.73
C GLU A 107 13.40 -9.02 -4.02
N ILE A 108 12.77 -9.49 -5.09
CA ILE A 108 13.42 -9.57 -6.41
C ILE A 108 13.82 -8.18 -6.91
N SER A 109 12.96 -7.16 -6.73
CA SER A 109 13.23 -5.78 -7.16
C SER A 109 14.39 -5.15 -6.37
N LEU A 110 14.60 -5.56 -5.12
CA LEU A 110 15.69 -5.11 -4.25
C LEU A 110 17.00 -5.89 -4.47
N THR A 111 16.93 -7.00 -5.21
CA THR A 111 18.12 -7.83 -5.45
C THR A 111 19.14 -7.11 -6.31
N THR A 112 20.31 -6.85 -5.74
CA THR A 112 21.47 -6.31 -6.42
C THR A 112 22.42 -7.44 -6.81
N GLY A 113 23.02 -7.38 -8.00
CA GLY A 113 23.98 -8.38 -8.46
C GLY A 113 23.43 -9.42 -9.45
N GLY A 114 22.15 -9.33 -9.80
CA GLY A 114 21.57 -10.12 -10.89
C GLY A 114 21.35 -11.61 -10.59
N VAL A 115 21.58 -12.06 -9.36
CA VAL A 115 21.30 -13.43 -8.91
C VAL A 115 20.48 -13.39 -7.64
N ALA A 116 19.42 -14.20 -7.57
CA ALA A 116 18.61 -14.38 -6.37
C ALA A 116 18.76 -15.80 -5.83
N GLU A 117 18.99 -15.93 -4.53
CA GLU A 117 18.93 -17.20 -3.81
C GLU A 117 17.47 -17.46 -3.42
N VAL A 118 16.86 -18.43 -4.07
CA VAL A 118 15.43 -18.75 -3.88
C VAL A 118 15.31 -20.07 -3.14
N LYS A 119 14.69 -20.04 -1.96
CA LYS A 119 14.32 -21.24 -1.22
C LYS A 119 12.85 -21.53 -1.46
N LEU A 120 12.53 -22.74 -1.85
CA LEU A 120 11.15 -23.15 -2.16
C LEU A 120 10.82 -24.53 -1.59
N ASP A 121 9.55 -24.77 -1.41
CA ASP A 121 8.98 -26.07 -1.08
C ASP A 121 8.27 -26.64 -2.31
N ARG A 122 8.68 -27.82 -2.73
CA ARG A 122 8.07 -28.61 -3.79
C ARG A 122 7.52 -29.90 -3.23
N ALA A 123 6.22 -29.94 -3.00
CA ALA A 123 5.51 -31.12 -2.48
C ALA A 123 6.11 -31.69 -1.16
N GLY A 124 6.58 -30.81 -0.27
CA GLY A 124 7.19 -31.17 1.02
C GLY A 124 8.70 -31.32 0.99
N GLU A 125 9.36 -31.15 -0.17
CA GLU A 125 10.79 -31.14 -0.29
C GLU A 125 11.30 -29.69 -0.42
N VAL A 126 12.14 -29.27 0.53
CA VAL A 126 12.72 -27.93 0.55
C VAL A 126 13.98 -27.90 -0.30
N MET A 127 14.03 -26.98 -1.26
CA MET A 127 15.12 -26.81 -2.22
C MET A 127 15.63 -25.38 -2.19
N GLU A 128 16.93 -25.20 -2.44
CA GLU A 128 17.54 -23.87 -2.64
C GLU A 128 18.10 -23.80 -4.06
N LEU A 129 17.72 -22.74 -4.77
CA LEU A 129 18.09 -22.51 -6.16
C LEU A 129 18.73 -21.12 -6.29
N SER A 130 19.88 -21.07 -6.97
CA SER A 130 20.50 -19.82 -7.37
C SER A 130 19.99 -19.43 -8.75
N VAL A 131 19.21 -18.35 -8.82
CA VAL A 131 18.48 -17.94 -10.03
C VAL A 131 19.08 -16.67 -10.63
N PRO A 132 19.73 -16.75 -11.78
CA PRO A 132 20.17 -15.57 -12.52
C PRO A 132 18.95 -14.76 -13.00
N LEU A 133 18.78 -13.54 -12.45
CA LEU A 133 17.65 -12.68 -12.81
C LEU A 133 17.85 -12.06 -14.19
N GLU A 134 16.76 -11.94 -14.93
CA GLU A 134 16.74 -11.24 -16.21
C GLU A 134 16.25 -9.80 -16.01
N MET A 135 16.99 -8.85 -16.61
CA MET A 135 16.57 -7.45 -16.62
C MET A 135 15.53 -7.24 -17.73
N MET A 136 14.30 -6.92 -17.34
CA MET A 136 13.24 -6.63 -18.29
C MET A 136 12.93 -5.13 -18.29
N LYS A 137 12.71 -4.61 -19.50
CA LYS A 137 12.23 -3.24 -19.71
C LYS A 137 10.74 -3.19 -19.42
N VAL A 138 10.37 -2.45 -18.40
CA VAL A 138 8.98 -2.21 -18.02
C VAL A 138 8.65 -0.74 -18.31
N GLU A 139 7.65 -0.51 -19.12
CA GLU A 139 7.12 0.83 -19.36
C GLU A 139 6.09 1.16 -18.27
N ALA A 140 6.42 2.14 -17.45
CA ALA A 140 5.50 2.68 -16.45
C ALA A 140 5.49 4.22 -16.59
N ASN A 141 4.31 4.81 -16.72
CA ASN A 141 4.11 6.27 -16.83
C ASN A 141 4.93 6.94 -17.95
N GLY A 142 5.11 6.25 -19.10
CA GLY A 142 5.88 6.78 -20.22
C GLY A 142 7.41 6.76 -20.01
N GLN A 143 7.89 6.15 -18.93
CA GLN A 143 9.31 5.91 -18.69
C GLN A 143 9.64 4.42 -18.80
N THR A 144 10.67 4.09 -19.54
CA THR A 144 11.20 2.72 -19.60
C THR A 144 12.19 2.52 -18.47
N THR A 145 11.85 1.67 -17.51
CA THR A 145 12.74 1.30 -16.40
C THR A 145 13.12 -0.17 -16.54
N GLU A 146 14.39 -0.49 -16.38
CA GLU A 146 14.86 -1.89 -16.30
C GLU A 146 14.68 -2.38 -14.87
N ARG A 147 14.00 -3.53 -14.71
CA ARG A 147 13.81 -4.18 -13.42
C ARG A 147 14.21 -5.65 -13.50
N PRO A 148 14.83 -6.18 -12.44
CA PRO A 148 15.07 -7.61 -12.36
C PRO A 148 13.73 -8.35 -12.24
N MET A 149 13.58 -9.43 -12.99
CA MET A 149 12.38 -10.26 -12.96
C MET A 149 12.75 -11.73 -12.86
N LEU A 150 11.97 -12.44 -12.04
CA LEU A 150 12.09 -13.88 -11.86
C LEU A 150 11.37 -14.65 -12.99
N GLY A 151 10.34 -14.05 -13.58
CA GLY A 151 9.56 -14.70 -14.66
C GLY A 151 8.54 -15.70 -14.12
N ILE A 152 7.89 -15.39 -13.00
CA ILE A 152 6.77 -16.16 -12.44
C ILE A 152 5.51 -15.30 -12.34
N LYS A 153 4.34 -15.95 -12.38
CA LYS A 153 3.04 -15.32 -12.09
C LYS A 153 2.41 -15.99 -10.87
N SER A 154 1.64 -15.24 -10.11
CA SER A 154 0.92 -15.79 -8.96
C SER A 154 -0.15 -16.80 -9.41
N MET A 155 -0.47 -17.74 -8.53
CA MET A 155 -1.65 -18.52 -8.67
C MET A 155 -2.88 -17.60 -8.49
N ASN A 156 -3.81 -17.62 -9.43
CA ASN A 156 -4.96 -16.68 -9.47
C ASN A 156 -6.03 -17.02 -8.41
N THR A 157 -5.63 -17.61 -7.30
CA THR A 157 -6.45 -17.92 -6.14
C THR A 157 -6.20 -16.86 -5.10
N MET A 158 -7.12 -15.89 -4.95
CA MET A 158 -7.19 -15.08 -3.75
C MET A 158 -7.48 -16.02 -2.58
N GLU A 159 -6.46 -16.39 -1.83
CA GLU A 159 -6.66 -16.93 -0.51
C GLU A 159 -6.86 -15.75 0.42
N LEU A 160 -8.02 -15.71 1.05
CA LEU A 160 -8.20 -14.96 2.27
C LEU A 160 -7.28 -15.63 3.28
N ASP A 161 -6.19 -15.01 3.60
CA ASP A 161 -5.41 -15.41 4.75
C ASP A 161 -6.29 -15.16 5.98
N HIS A 162 -6.92 -16.25 6.46
CA HIS A 162 -7.86 -16.20 7.57
C HIS A 162 -7.13 -16.12 8.92
N GLU A 163 -5.86 -15.75 8.95
CA GLU A 163 -5.23 -15.36 10.19
C GLU A 163 -5.90 -14.06 10.66
N ARG A 164 -6.86 -14.24 11.58
CA ARG A 164 -7.47 -13.13 12.30
C ARG A 164 -6.35 -12.35 12.96
N MET A 165 -6.07 -11.19 12.44
CA MET A 165 -5.09 -10.30 13.04
C MET A 165 -5.56 -9.90 14.44
N SER A 166 -4.64 -9.86 15.39
CA SER A 166 -4.96 -9.28 16.70
C SER A 166 -5.36 -7.80 16.50
N LEU A 167 -6.22 -7.26 17.37
CA LEU A 167 -6.64 -5.85 17.26
C LEU A 167 -5.47 -4.87 17.19
N PRO A 168 -4.38 -5.03 17.98
CA PRO A 168 -3.20 -4.17 17.86
C PRO A 168 -2.52 -4.27 16.48
N ASP A 169 -2.35 -5.48 15.94
CA ASP A 169 -1.70 -5.69 14.64
C ASP A 169 -2.57 -5.16 13.50
N ALA A 170 -3.88 -5.39 13.56
CA ALA A 170 -4.85 -4.83 12.62
C ALA A 170 -4.84 -3.29 12.62
N PHE A 171 -4.65 -2.66 13.77
CA PHE A 171 -4.54 -1.21 13.87
C PHE A 171 -3.24 -0.68 13.23
N VAL A 172 -2.11 -1.33 13.49
CA VAL A 172 -0.82 -0.95 12.88
C VAL A 172 -0.89 -1.10 11.35
N GLU A 173 -1.44 -2.21 10.87
CA GLU A 173 -1.63 -2.45 9.44
C GLU A 173 -2.59 -1.44 8.80
N ALA A 174 -3.69 -1.08 9.48
CA ALA A 174 -4.62 -0.05 9.03
C ALA A 174 -3.96 1.33 8.88
N CYS A 175 -3.10 1.71 9.80
CA CYS A 175 -2.32 2.95 9.71
C CYS A 175 -1.35 2.91 8.52
N SER A 176 -0.65 1.79 8.34
CA SER A 176 0.29 1.58 7.24
C SER A 176 -0.41 1.65 5.88
N GLU A 177 -1.54 0.96 5.74
CA GLU A 177 -2.33 0.94 4.51
C GLU A 177 -2.90 2.32 4.16
N THR A 178 -3.44 3.03 5.16
CA THR A 178 -3.94 4.39 4.98
C THR A 178 -2.83 5.33 4.50
N TRP A 179 -1.63 5.20 5.06
CA TRP A 179 -0.47 5.97 4.62
C TRP A 179 -0.06 5.62 3.19
N ARG A 180 0.01 4.33 2.86
CA ARG A 180 0.38 3.82 1.53
C ARG A 180 -0.56 4.34 0.44
N ILE A 181 -1.88 4.32 0.70
CA ILE A 181 -2.90 4.84 -0.23
C ILE A 181 -2.71 6.35 -0.41
N THR A 182 -2.46 7.08 0.67
CA THR A 182 -2.23 8.54 0.62
C THR A 182 -1.00 8.88 -0.20
N GLU A 183 0.11 8.22 0.07
CA GLU A 183 1.36 8.43 -0.67
C GLU A 183 1.20 8.09 -2.15
N GLY A 184 0.55 6.96 -2.46
CA GLY A 184 0.25 6.55 -3.83
C GLY A 184 -0.62 7.56 -4.57
N THR A 185 -1.62 8.12 -3.91
CA THR A 185 -2.50 9.15 -4.48
C THR A 185 -1.72 10.44 -4.76
N LEU A 186 -0.89 10.89 -3.82
CA LEU A 186 -0.07 12.09 -3.99
C LEU A 186 0.95 11.95 -5.13
N ARG A 187 1.57 10.78 -5.27
CA ARG A 187 2.51 10.50 -6.36
C ARG A 187 1.81 10.36 -7.72
N GLY A 188 0.54 9.95 -7.74
CA GLY A 188 -0.23 9.79 -8.99
C GLY A 188 -0.82 11.10 -9.52
N VAL A 189 -0.84 12.18 -8.72
CA VAL A 189 -1.40 13.50 -9.10
C VAL A 189 -0.30 14.48 -9.53
N GLY A 190 0.99 14.19 -9.30
CA GLY A 190 2.15 14.99 -9.72
C GLY A 190 2.79 14.44 -10.98
#